data_bb9ddb4daf07cb94ce8db121ff112631
#
_entry.id   bb9ddb4daf07cb94ce8db121ff112631
#
_cell.length_a   1.000
_cell.length_b   1.000
_cell.length_c   1.000
_cell.angle_alpha   90.00
_cell.angle_beta   90.00
_cell.angle_gamma   90.00
#
_symmetry.space_group_name_H-M   'P 1'
#
loop_
_entity.id
_entity.type
_entity.pdbx_description
1 polymer ?
#
loop_
_entity_poly.entity_id
_entity_poly.type
_entity_poly.pdbx_seq_one_letter_code
_entity_poly.pdbx_strand_id
1 'polypeptide(L)'
;MFQVLVVEDDQELNRTVCAYLNQNGYQALGCLDANVAYDAMYGGTLFDLIISDIMMPGVDGFAFARTVRELNQEIPILFMTARDDFASKQRGFQAGIDDYMVKPIDLDELLLRMEALLRRARIASSKKLTTVTKPAIITI
;
A
#
# COMPACT_ATOMS: atom_id res chain seq x y z
N MET A 1 -4.36 -5.52 -14.65
CA MET A 1 -3.06 -4.94 -14.18
C MET A 1 -3.29 -4.24 -12.85
N PHE A 2 -2.46 -4.55 -11.86
CA PHE A 2 -2.60 -3.94 -10.54
C PHE A 2 -2.15 -2.48 -10.54
N GLN A 3 -2.94 -1.63 -9.91
CA GLN A 3 -2.67 -0.22 -9.73
C GLN A 3 -1.98 0.02 -8.38
N VAL A 4 -0.82 0.63 -8.39
CA VAL A 4 -0.01 0.87 -7.19
C VAL A 4 0.20 2.36 -6.99
N LEU A 5 -0.12 2.85 -5.81
CA LEU A 5 0.11 4.24 -5.42
C LEU A 5 1.43 4.30 -4.64
N VAL A 6 2.37 5.14 -5.09
CA VAL A 6 3.68 5.30 -4.46
C VAL A 6 3.79 6.72 -3.90
N VAL A 7 3.83 6.85 -2.58
CA VAL A 7 3.88 8.14 -1.88
C VAL A 7 5.27 8.29 -1.28
N GLU A 8 6.10 9.11 -1.91
CA GLU A 8 7.51 9.29 -1.56
C GLU A 8 7.96 10.69 -2.00
N ASP A 9 8.45 11.50 -1.07
CA ASP A 9 8.86 12.87 -1.37
C ASP A 9 10.23 13.00 -2.06
N ASP A 10 11.09 11.98 -1.97
CA ASP A 10 12.32 11.91 -2.75
C ASP A 10 11.97 11.61 -4.20
N GLN A 11 12.09 12.62 -5.07
CA GLN A 11 11.67 12.51 -6.48
C GLN A 11 12.42 11.41 -7.22
N GLU A 12 13.71 11.26 -6.97
CA GLU A 12 14.53 10.26 -7.64
C GLU A 12 14.12 8.85 -7.23
N LEU A 13 13.96 8.61 -5.94
CA LEU A 13 13.51 7.31 -5.45
C LEU A 13 12.10 6.99 -5.93
N ASN A 14 11.19 7.97 -5.88
CA ASN A 14 9.84 7.80 -6.37
C ASN A 14 9.84 7.36 -7.84
N ARG A 15 10.60 8.07 -8.67
CA ARG A 15 10.73 7.76 -10.10
C ARG A 15 11.32 6.37 -10.33
N THR A 16 12.36 6.02 -9.58
CA THR A 16 13.03 4.72 -9.69
C THR A 16 12.08 3.58 -9.33
N VAL A 17 11.38 3.70 -8.22
CA VAL A 17 10.40 2.69 -7.78
C VAL A 17 9.29 2.54 -8.81
N CYS A 18 8.68 3.64 -9.23
CA CYS A 18 7.60 3.60 -10.21
C CYS A 18 8.04 2.98 -11.53
N ALA A 19 9.22 3.35 -12.03
CA ALA A 19 9.74 2.80 -13.28
C ALA A 19 9.96 1.27 -13.17
N TYR A 20 10.52 0.82 -12.05
CA TYR A 20 10.74 -0.61 -11.83
C TYR A 20 9.42 -1.37 -11.75
N LEU A 21 8.44 -0.84 -11.04
CA LEU A 21 7.12 -1.46 -10.96
C LEU A 21 6.46 -1.55 -12.33
N ASN A 22 6.52 -0.48 -13.10
CA ASN A 22 5.94 -0.46 -14.46
C ASN A 22 6.60 -1.48 -15.38
N GLN A 23 7.93 -1.68 -15.25
CA GLN A 23 8.66 -2.70 -16.01
C GLN A 23 8.27 -4.13 -15.63
N ASN A 24 7.69 -4.31 -14.44
CA ASN A 24 7.35 -5.62 -13.92
C ASN A 24 5.83 -5.87 -13.91
N GLY A 25 5.09 -5.18 -14.76
CA GLY A 25 3.69 -5.49 -14.99
C GLY A 25 2.70 -4.78 -14.07
N TYR A 26 3.16 -3.82 -13.27
CA TYR A 26 2.29 -2.98 -12.46
C TYR A 26 2.03 -1.65 -13.17
N GLN A 27 1.02 -0.96 -12.71
CA GLN A 27 0.77 0.41 -13.14
C GLN A 27 0.92 1.32 -11.92
N ALA A 28 2.08 1.96 -11.81
CA ALA A 28 2.44 2.77 -10.65
C ALA A 28 2.17 4.24 -10.89
N LEU A 29 1.54 4.89 -9.91
CA LEU A 29 1.36 6.33 -9.87
C LEU A 29 2.17 6.89 -8.72
N GLY A 30 3.15 7.76 -9.01
CA GLY A 30 3.98 8.40 -7.99
C GLY A 30 3.36 9.70 -7.51
N CYS A 31 3.34 9.88 -6.21
CA CYS A 31 2.89 11.10 -5.54
C CYS A 31 3.99 11.55 -4.59
N LEU A 32 4.26 12.84 -4.52
CA LEU A 32 5.36 13.36 -3.70
C LEU A 32 4.95 13.69 -2.26
N ASP A 33 3.65 13.72 -1.98
CA ASP A 33 3.13 13.91 -0.62
C ASP A 33 1.74 13.29 -0.48
N ALA A 34 1.24 13.29 0.75
CA ALA A 34 -0.05 12.68 1.08
C ALA A 34 -1.24 13.40 0.41
N ASN A 35 -1.17 14.71 0.27
CA ASN A 35 -2.28 15.46 -0.33
C ASN A 35 -2.46 15.10 -1.80
N VAL A 36 -1.37 14.97 -2.54
CA VAL A 36 -1.42 14.52 -3.94
C VAL A 36 -1.97 13.09 -4.00
N ALA A 37 -1.59 12.23 -3.06
CA ALA A 37 -2.11 10.88 -2.98
C ALA A 37 -3.62 10.84 -2.70
N TYR A 38 -4.12 11.69 -1.81
CA TYR A 38 -5.55 11.81 -1.55
C TYR A 38 -6.31 12.24 -2.82
N ASP A 39 -5.79 13.22 -3.54
CA ASP A 39 -6.40 13.66 -4.79
C ASP A 39 -6.50 12.52 -5.80
N ALA A 40 -5.45 11.72 -5.92
CA ALA A 40 -5.46 10.55 -6.79
C ALA A 40 -6.50 9.52 -6.38
N MET A 41 -6.63 9.27 -5.07
CA MET A 41 -7.61 8.33 -4.54
C MET A 41 -9.04 8.81 -4.75
N TYR A 42 -9.31 10.10 -4.53
CA TYR A 42 -10.63 10.69 -4.76
C TYR A 42 -10.95 10.87 -6.23
N GLY A 43 -9.93 10.86 -7.10
CA GLY A 43 -10.09 11.03 -8.55
C GLY A 43 -10.70 9.85 -9.28
N GLY A 44 -11.06 8.80 -8.59
CA GLY A 44 -11.78 7.65 -9.15
C GLY A 44 -10.91 6.46 -9.54
N THR A 45 -9.59 6.57 -9.46
CA THR A 45 -8.72 5.41 -9.68
C THR A 45 -8.78 4.49 -8.46
N LEU A 46 -9.06 3.21 -8.69
CA LEU A 46 -9.05 2.20 -7.64
C LEU A 46 -7.65 1.60 -7.55
N PHE A 47 -6.98 1.85 -6.45
CA PHE A 47 -5.65 1.29 -6.21
C PHE A 47 -5.75 -0.06 -5.51
N ASP A 48 -4.81 -0.95 -5.83
CA ASP A 48 -4.75 -2.30 -5.29
C ASP A 48 -3.74 -2.41 -4.16
N LEU A 49 -2.78 -1.48 -4.09
CA LEU A 49 -1.71 -1.47 -3.10
C LEU A 49 -1.15 -0.07 -2.96
N ILE A 50 -0.77 0.29 -1.74
CA ILE A 50 -0.12 1.57 -1.44
C ILE A 50 1.26 1.32 -0.86
N ILE A 51 2.27 2.01 -1.41
CA ILE A 51 3.62 2.08 -0.86
C ILE A 51 3.79 3.53 -0.37
N SER A 52 4.21 3.72 0.88
CA SER A 52 4.36 5.06 1.45
C SER A 52 5.58 5.15 2.36
N ASP A 53 6.26 6.29 2.34
CA ASP A 53 7.23 6.62 3.39
C ASP A 53 6.50 7.15 4.62
N ILE A 54 7.19 7.11 5.75
CA ILE A 54 6.73 7.74 7.00
C ILE A 54 7.03 9.23 6.98
N MET A 55 8.26 9.60 6.58
CA MET A 55 8.72 10.98 6.64
C MET A 55 8.39 11.71 5.34
N MET A 56 7.33 12.48 5.37
CA MET A 56 6.87 13.28 4.26
C MET A 56 6.51 14.69 4.75
N PRO A 57 6.66 15.74 3.92
CA PRO A 57 6.26 17.07 4.31
C PRO A 57 4.73 17.15 4.52
N GLY A 58 4.32 17.89 5.53
CA GLY A 58 2.92 18.05 5.89
C GLY A 58 2.38 16.85 6.64
N VAL A 59 1.61 16.01 5.97
CA VAL A 59 1.01 14.80 6.57
C VAL A 59 2.04 13.68 6.53
N ASP A 60 2.40 13.13 7.70
CA ASP A 60 3.33 12.00 7.75
C ASP A 60 2.66 10.67 7.36
N GLY A 61 3.48 9.63 7.20
CA GLY A 61 2.98 8.33 6.75
C GLY A 61 2.05 7.66 7.74
N PHE A 62 2.23 7.89 9.05
CA PHE A 62 1.31 7.33 10.05
C PHE A 62 -0.09 7.92 9.91
N ALA A 63 -0.17 9.25 9.80
CA ALA A 63 -1.44 9.94 9.60
C ALA A 63 -2.09 9.56 8.27
N PHE A 64 -1.27 9.44 7.23
CA PHE A 64 -1.74 9.01 5.92
C PHE A 64 -2.35 7.60 5.98
N ALA A 65 -1.65 6.65 6.61
CA ALA A 65 -2.17 5.28 6.74
C ALA A 65 -3.48 5.23 7.50
N ARG A 66 -3.59 5.99 8.60
CA ARG A 66 -4.85 6.07 9.36
C ARG A 66 -6.01 6.58 8.50
N THR A 67 -5.77 7.64 7.74
CA THR A 67 -6.79 8.20 6.84
C THR A 67 -7.20 7.21 5.76
N VAL A 68 -6.21 6.51 5.16
CA VAL A 68 -6.51 5.47 4.18
C VAL A 68 -7.40 4.40 4.79
N ARG A 69 -7.11 3.97 6.02
CA ARG A 69 -7.90 2.93 6.70
C ARG A 69 -9.34 3.36 6.97
N GLU A 70 -9.58 4.63 7.20
CA GLU A 70 -10.95 5.15 7.31
C GLU A 70 -11.71 5.04 5.98
N LEU A 71 -11.00 5.20 4.87
CA LEU A 71 -11.59 5.13 3.53
C LEU A 71 -11.68 3.71 2.99
N ASN A 72 -10.70 2.86 3.30
CA ASN A 72 -10.60 1.49 2.81
C ASN A 72 -9.83 0.64 3.81
N GLN A 73 -10.52 -0.29 4.47
CA GLN A 73 -9.92 -1.13 5.50
C GLN A 73 -9.11 -2.30 4.94
N GLU A 74 -9.16 -2.54 3.64
CA GLU A 74 -8.62 -3.76 3.05
C GLU A 74 -7.43 -3.57 2.13
N ILE A 75 -7.23 -2.37 1.58
CA ILE A 75 -6.12 -2.15 0.66
C ILE A 75 -4.78 -2.37 1.39
N PRO A 76 -3.88 -3.21 0.84
CA PRO A 76 -2.57 -3.39 1.46
C PRO A 76 -1.78 -2.09 1.47
N ILE A 77 -1.12 -1.81 2.61
CA ILE A 77 -0.22 -0.68 2.77
C ILE A 77 1.14 -1.20 3.20
N LEU A 78 2.18 -0.83 2.44
CA LEU A 78 3.57 -1.16 2.75
C LEU A 78 4.33 0.13 3.00
N PHE A 79 4.98 0.24 4.17
CA PHE A 79 5.89 1.35 4.43
C PHE A 79 7.27 1.08 3.86
N MET A 80 7.85 2.09 3.25
CA MET A 80 9.20 2.11 2.68
C MET A 80 9.90 3.33 3.26
N THR A 81 10.75 3.14 4.28
CA THR A 81 11.24 4.25 5.10
C THR A 81 12.66 4.02 5.59
N ALA A 82 13.36 5.11 5.93
CA ALA A 82 14.68 5.04 6.55
C ALA A 82 14.62 4.69 8.04
N ARG A 83 13.46 4.76 8.67
CA ARG A 83 13.32 4.46 10.10
C ARG A 83 13.35 2.95 10.34
N ASP A 84 14.31 2.51 11.17
CA ASP A 84 14.53 1.10 11.48
C ASP A 84 14.24 0.77 12.95
N ASP A 85 13.70 1.69 13.70
CA ASP A 85 13.44 1.50 15.13
C ASP A 85 12.13 0.76 15.36
N PHE A 86 12.10 -0.03 16.44
CA PHE A 86 10.91 -0.82 16.78
C PHE A 86 9.67 0.03 17.01
N ALA A 87 9.83 1.18 17.67
CA ALA A 87 8.69 2.06 17.96
C ALA A 87 8.00 2.55 16.69
N SER A 88 8.76 2.88 15.63
CA SER A 88 8.20 3.27 14.34
C SER A 88 7.46 2.09 13.68
N LYS A 89 8.03 0.90 13.73
CA LYS A 89 7.39 -0.30 13.19
C LYS A 89 6.07 -0.59 13.92
N GLN A 90 6.11 -0.56 15.25
CA GLN A 90 4.93 -0.78 16.08
C GLN A 90 3.83 0.24 15.75
N ARG A 91 4.20 1.51 15.67
CA ARG A 91 3.28 2.60 15.36
C ARG A 91 2.67 2.44 13.96
N GLY A 92 3.48 2.00 12.99
CA GLY A 92 3.01 1.74 11.63
C GLY A 92 1.94 0.65 11.59
N PHE A 93 2.20 -0.49 12.23
CA PHE A 93 1.22 -1.57 12.26
C PHE A 93 -0.03 -1.20 13.04
N GLN A 94 0.10 -0.40 14.10
CA GLN A 94 -1.06 0.13 14.82
C GLN A 94 -1.88 1.11 13.97
N ALA A 95 -1.22 1.84 13.05
CA ALA A 95 -1.91 2.72 12.10
C ALA A 95 -2.61 1.94 10.99
N GLY A 96 -2.32 0.65 10.83
CA GLY A 96 -3.01 -0.23 9.90
C GLY A 96 -2.22 -0.68 8.70
N ILE A 97 -0.88 -0.55 8.70
CA ILE A 97 -0.06 -1.06 7.60
C ILE A 97 0.07 -2.58 7.69
N ASP A 98 0.43 -3.19 6.56
CA ASP A 98 0.53 -4.64 6.41
C ASP A 98 1.98 -5.12 6.33
N ASP A 99 2.91 -4.26 5.94
CA ASP A 99 4.32 -4.62 5.83
C ASP A 99 5.21 -3.39 5.96
N TYR A 100 6.51 -3.63 6.18
CA TYR A 100 7.46 -2.57 6.51
C TYR A 100 8.82 -2.90 5.90
N MET A 101 9.37 -2.01 5.09
CA MET A 101 10.71 -2.16 4.51
C MET A 101 11.57 -0.96 4.89
N VAL A 102 12.84 -1.23 5.21
CA VAL A 102 13.80 -0.20 5.60
C VAL A 102 14.70 0.13 4.42
N LYS A 103 14.90 1.43 4.17
CA LYS A 103 15.81 1.92 3.13
C LYS A 103 17.28 1.61 3.52
N PRO A 104 18.16 1.32 2.55
CA PRO A 104 17.94 1.33 1.10
C PRO A 104 17.09 0.14 0.64
N ILE A 105 16.21 0.39 -0.31
CA ILE A 105 15.23 -0.60 -0.76
C ILE A 105 15.85 -1.52 -1.81
N ASP A 106 15.76 -2.82 -1.55
CA ASP A 106 16.00 -3.84 -2.56
C ASP A 106 14.73 -3.99 -3.41
N LEU A 107 14.81 -3.62 -4.68
CA LEU A 107 13.64 -3.59 -5.55
C LEU A 107 13.09 -4.98 -5.84
N ASP A 108 13.95 -6.00 -5.91
CA ASP A 108 13.48 -7.38 -6.09
C ASP A 108 12.72 -7.87 -4.86
N GLU A 109 13.20 -7.52 -3.66
CA GLU A 109 12.50 -7.83 -2.41
C GLU A 109 11.15 -7.11 -2.36
N LEU A 110 11.10 -5.85 -2.81
CA LEU A 110 9.85 -5.10 -2.87
C LEU A 110 8.80 -5.85 -3.71
N LEU A 111 9.18 -6.36 -4.88
CA LEU A 111 8.26 -7.13 -5.72
C LEU A 111 7.73 -8.38 -5.00
N LEU A 112 8.60 -9.11 -4.31
CA LEU A 112 8.18 -10.32 -3.57
C LEU A 112 7.17 -9.98 -2.48
N ARG A 113 7.40 -8.90 -1.74
CA ARG A 113 6.49 -8.47 -0.68
C ARG A 113 5.16 -8.00 -1.25
N MET A 114 5.19 -7.25 -2.36
CA MET A 114 3.98 -6.80 -3.05
C MET A 114 3.14 -8.00 -3.52
N GLU A 115 3.77 -8.99 -4.14
CA GLU A 115 3.08 -10.20 -4.59
C GLU A 115 2.39 -10.91 -3.43
N ALA A 116 3.07 -11.02 -2.29
CA ALA A 116 2.50 -11.64 -1.10
C ALA A 116 1.31 -10.85 -0.56
N LEU A 117 1.40 -9.53 -0.50
CA LEU A 117 0.32 -8.68 -0.03
C LEU A 117 -0.89 -8.74 -0.96
N LEU A 118 -0.68 -8.69 -2.26
CA LEU A 118 -1.76 -8.77 -3.25
C LEU A 118 -2.43 -10.13 -3.23
N ARG A 119 -1.68 -11.21 -3.04
CA ARG A 119 -2.23 -12.55 -2.90
C ARG A 119 -3.12 -12.66 -1.66
N ARG A 120 -2.69 -12.13 -0.52
CA ARG A 120 -3.49 -12.13 0.72
C ARG A 120 -4.77 -11.33 0.55
N ALA A 121 -4.70 -10.16 -0.06
CA ALA A 121 -5.86 -9.33 -0.32
C ALA A 121 -6.87 -10.03 -1.22
N ARG A 122 -6.39 -10.71 -2.28
CA ARG A 122 -7.23 -11.49 -3.19
C ARG A 122 -7.92 -12.64 -2.46
N ILE A 123 -7.20 -13.37 -1.63
CA ILE A 123 -7.76 -14.47 -0.84
C ILE A 123 -8.83 -13.96 0.13
N ALA A 124 -8.55 -12.84 0.82
CA ALA A 124 -9.51 -12.24 1.74
C ALA A 124 -10.80 -11.82 1.03
N SER A 125 -10.69 -11.20 -0.14
CA SER A 125 -11.85 -10.84 -0.97
C SER A 125 -12.65 -12.07 -1.40
N SER A 126 -11.97 -13.11 -1.84
CA SER A 126 -12.60 -14.38 -2.22
C SER A 126 -13.34 -15.02 -1.05
N LYS A 127 -12.73 -15.02 0.14
CA LYS A 127 -13.36 -15.55 1.35
C LYS A 127 -14.58 -14.74 1.75
N LYS A 128 -14.55 -13.42 1.62
CA LYS A 128 -15.72 -12.58 1.89
C LYS A 128 -16.88 -12.91 0.97
N LEU A 129 -16.63 -13.03 -0.33
CA LEU A 129 -17.65 -13.41 -1.29
C LEU A 129 -18.20 -14.80 -0.97
N THR A 130 -17.32 -15.74 -0.64
CA THR A 130 -17.73 -17.10 -0.27
C THR A 130 -18.58 -17.10 1.00
N THR A 131 -18.22 -16.28 1.99
CA THR A 131 -18.98 -16.17 3.22
C THR A 131 -20.37 -15.61 2.98
N VAL A 132 -20.52 -14.66 2.07
CA VAL A 132 -21.83 -14.10 1.72
C VAL A 132 -22.71 -15.12 1.00
N THR A 133 -22.14 -15.95 0.12
CA THR A 133 -22.90 -16.90 -0.69
C THR A 133 -23.08 -18.26 0.00
N LYS A 134 -22.15 -18.68 0.83
CA LYS A 134 -22.15 -19.98 1.47
C LYS A 134 -23.41 -20.29 2.31
N PRO A 135 -23.93 -19.34 3.12
CA PRO A 135 -25.13 -19.63 3.88
C PRO A 135 -26.32 -20.05 3.01
N ALA A 136 -26.47 -19.42 1.85
CA ALA A 136 -27.52 -19.79 0.92
C ALA A 136 -27.32 -21.20 0.37
N ILE A 137 -26.08 -21.57 0.09
CA ILE A 137 -25.73 -22.91 -0.40
C ILE A 137 -25.95 -23.97 0.67
N ILE A 138 -25.57 -23.66 1.91
CA ILE A 138 -25.67 -24.60 3.03
C ILE A 138 -27.11 -24.85 3.44
N THR A 139 -27.96 -23.85 3.32
CA THR A 139 -29.38 -23.96 3.70
C THR A 139 -30.19 -24.78 2.71
N ILE A 140 -29.65 -25.02 1.56
CA ILE A 140 -30.30 -25.88 0.57
C ILE A 140 -30.14 -27.34 0.92
#